data_c15d5f65acd6528414da6fe5da8574ec
#
_entry.id   c15d5f65acd6528414da6fe5da8574ec
#
_cell.length_a   1.000
_cell.length_b   1.000
_cell.length_c   1.000
_cell.angle_alpha   90.00
_cell.angle_beta   90.00
_cell.angle_gamma   90.00
#
_symmetry.space_group_name_H-M   'P 1'
#
loop_
_entity.id
_entity.type
_entity.pdbx_description
1 polymer ?
#
loop_
_entity_poly.entity_id
_entity_poly.type
_entity_poly.pdbx_seq_one_letter_code
_entity_poly.pdbx_strand_id
1 'polypeptide(L)'
;MKRIKNVLIFFLAMVMLGACRDKKSEKKEEENIQQENTFVNPLKTEGAQCWANYYDGWYYYMQEAVDRLELWRTRDITDLEHAEHKVIWIPKDPSNAHHLWGPEIHPIAGKWYVYYAASDDNMDNHQLFVLENSSADPFEGEFELKGRISTDKNNNWAIHPNVFEHRGEWYMTWSGWQSRRVSTEHQCIYIAKMKNPWTLESDRVLLSKPEFEWERQWINPDGSKTAYTIYVNESPQFYKSRKGDKIFIFYSASGTWTCFYAVGMLMADADSDLLDPDSWTKST
;
A
#
# COMPACT_ATOMS: atom_id res chain seq x y z
N MET A 1 18.83 64.64 -43.93
CA MET A 1 17.70 64.03 -43.17
C MET A 1 17.07 62.78 -43.81
N LYS A 2 17.63 62.18 -44.84
CA LYS A 2 17.06 60.95 -45.49
C LYS A 2 17.77 59.63 -45.15
N ARG A 3 18.94 59.66 -44.49
CA ARG A 3 19.71 58.43 -44.16
C ARG A 3 19.38 57.79 -42.80
N ILE A 4 18.71 58.52 -41.89
CA ILE A 4 18.41 58.00 -40.55
C ILE A 4 17.10 57.18 -40.50
N LYS A 5 16.16 57.43 -41.42
CA LYS A 5 14.92 56.67 -41.50
C LYS A 5 15.04 55.20 -41.96
N ASN A 6 16.05 54.92 -42.77
CA ASN A 6 16.22 53.58 -43.31
C ASN A 6 16.93 52.58 -42.35
N VAL A 7 17.69 53.12 -41.37
CA VAL A 7 18.37 52.28 -40.36
C VAL A 7 17.38 51.83 -39.27
N LEU A 8 16.40 52.69 -38.95
CA LEU A 8 15.41 52.36 -37.92
C LEU A 8 14.41 51.26 -38.38
N ILE A 9 14.11 51.21 -39.68
CA ILE A 9 13.20 50.20 -40.24
C ILE A 9 13.86 48.83 -40.31
N PHE A 10 15.19 48.77 -40.55
CA PHE A 10 15.94 47.52 -40.56
C PHE A 10 16.13 46.91 -39.17
N PHE A 11 16.24 47.76 -38.14
CA PHE A 11 16.34 47.28 -36.72
C PHE A 11 14.97 46.74 -36.21
N LEU A 12 13.88 47.37 -36.64
CA LEU A 12 12.52 46.94 -36.24
C LEU A 12 12.12 45.59 -36.92
N ALA A 13 12.61 45.36 -38.16
CA ALA A 13 12.37 44.08 -38.85
C ALA A 13 13.19 42.92 -38.31
N MET A 14 14.40 43.16 -37.77
CA MET A 14 15.23 42.16 -37.15
C MET A 14 14.75 41.72 -35.75
N VAL A 15 14.12 42.66 -34.98
CA VAL A 15 13.52 42.34 -33.68
C VAL A 15 12.24 41.53 -33.84
N MET A 16 11.46 41.76 -34.92
CA MET A 16 10.26 41.00 -35.18
C MET A 16 10.51 39.54 -35.68
N LEU A 17 11.66 39.30 -36.30
CA LEU A 17 12.03 37.95 -36.74
C LEU A 17 12.65 37.12 -35.61
N GLY A 18 13.19 37.70 -34.57
CA GLY A 18 13.67 37.00 -33.36
C GLY A 18 12.52 36.56 -32.47
N ALA A 19 11.45 37.37 -32.34
CA ALA A 19 10.34 37.04 -31.44
C ALA A 19 9.43 35.90 -31.94
N CYS A 20 9.46 35.57 -33.25
CA CYS A 20 8.69 34.45 -33.79
C CYS A 20 9.41 33.08 -33.69
N ARG A 21 10.76 33.10 -33.42
CA ARG A 21 11.54 31.85 -33.33
C ARG A 21 11.48 31.24 -31.93
N ASP A 22 11.40 32.09 -30.91
CA ASP A 22 11.41 31.62 -29.53
C ASP A 22 10.06 31.02 -29.08
N LYS A 23 8.92 31.59 -29.57
CA LYS A 23 7.59 31.05 -29.22
C LYS A 23 7.31 29.65 -29.82
N LYS A 24 8.00 29.26 -30.88
CA LYS A 24 7.84 27.94 -31.52
C LYS A 24 8.73 26.89 -30.89
N SER A 25 9.89 27.29 -30.32
CA SER A 25 10.77 26.42 -29.54
C SER A 25 10.25 26.19 -28.11
N GLU A 26 9.79 27.25 -27.45
CA GLU A 26 9.14 27.12 -26.13
C GLU A 26 7.86 26.26 -26.18
N LYS A 27 7.03 26.42 -27.22
CA LYS A 27 5.83 25.57 -27.37
C LYS A 27 6.16 24.13 -27.70
N LYS A 28 7.29 23.85 -28.39
CA LYS A 28 7.75 22.49 -28.64
C LYS A 28 8.42 21.87 -27.42
N GLU A 29 9.12 22.65 -26.60
CA GLU A 29 9.66 22.18 -25.33
C GLU A 29 8.54 21.94 -24.30
N GLU A 30 7.53 22.80 -24.19
CA GLU A 30 6.36 22.58 -23.32
C GLU A 30 5.51 21.39 -23.79
N GLU A 31 5.32 21.19 -25.10
CA GLU A 31 4.62 20.00 -25.64
C GLU A 31 5.43 18.72 -25.42
N ASN A 32 6.76 18.75 -25.49
CA ASN A 32 7.62 17.61 -25.16
C ASN A 32 7.66 17.31 -23.66
N ILE A 33 7.75 18.35 -22.80
CA ILE A 33 7.75 18.17 -21.35
C ILE A 33 6.41 17.60 -20.86
N GLN A 34 5.27 18.02 -21.48
CA GLN A 34 3.96 17.43 -21.15
C GLN A 34 3.79 15.99 -21.67
N GLN A 35 4.47 15.61 -22.73
CA GLN A 35 4.39 14.27 -23.30
C GLN A 35 5.27 13.26 -22.57
N GLU A 36 6.36 13.72 -21.94
CA GLU A 36 7.28 12.87 -21.16
C GLU A 36 6.78 12.55 -19.73
N ASN A 37 5.74 13.24 -19.23
CA ASN A 37 5.19 13.05 -17.88
C ASN A 37 3.77 12.42 -17.87
N THR A 38 3.34 11.81 -18.95
CA THR A 38 2.06 11.10 -19.01
C THR A 38 2.26 9.60 -18.96
N PHE A 39 1.36 8.90 -18.28
CA PHE A 39 1.30 7.44 -18.25
C PHE A 39 -0.13 6.97 -18.53
N VAL A 40 -0.29 5.70 -18.83
CA VAL A 40 -1.59 5.09 -19.14
C VAL A 40 -1.92 4.05 -18.07
N ASN A 41 -3.14 4.10 -17.56
CA ASN A 41 -3.67 3.06 -16.68
C ASN A 41 -4.35 1.95 -17.51
N PRO A 42 -4.30 0.69 -17.03
CA PRO A 42 -3.64 0.23 -15.81
C PRO A 42 -2.11 0.18 -15.96
N LEU A 43 -1.38 0.42 -14.87
CA LEU A 43 0.09 0.28 -14.85
C LEU A 43 0.53 -1.19 -14.96
N LYS A 44 -0.36 -2.12 -14.61
CA LYS A 44 -0.19 -3.55 -14.74
C LYS A 44 -1.55 -4.17 -15.07
N THR A 45 -1.57 -5.11 -16.02
CA THR A 45 -2.82 -5.71 -16.53
C THR A 45 -3.50 -6.62 -15.52
N GLU A 46 -2.73 -7.22 -14.62
CA GLU A 46 -3.23 -8.12 -13.58
C GLU A 46 -2.58 -7.77 -12.24
N GLY A 47 -3.35 -7.85 -11.16
CA GLY A 47 -2.87 -7.66 -9.80
C GLY A 47 -4.00 -7.35 -8.83
N ALA A 48 -3.85 -7.82 -7.60
CA ALA A 48 -4.71 -7.52 -6.48
C ALA A 48 -3.88 -7.34 -5.21
N GLN A 49 -4.43 -6.65 -4.21
CA GLN A 49 -3.79 -6.43 -2.92
C GLN A 49 -2.34 -5.91 -3.06
N CYS A 50 -2.17 -4.88 -3.88
CA CYS A 50 -0.87 -4.36 -4.28
C CYS A 50 -0.18 -3.55 -3.19
N TRP A 51 1.14 -3.70 -3.09
CA TRP A 51 2.02 -2.87 -2.28
C TRP A 51 3.14 -2.30 -3.12
N ALA A 52 3.49 -1.04 -2.89
CA ALA A 52 4.67 -0.41 -3.49
C ALA A 52 5.45 0.37 -2.44
N ASN A 53 6.77 0.15 -2.37
CA ASN A 53 7.69 0.87 -1.51
C ASN A 53 8.78 1.53 -2.35
N TYR A 54 9.07 2.81 -2.10
CA TYR A 54 10.19 3.52 -2.73
C TYR A 54 11.36 3.59 -1.76
N TYR A 55 12.49 3.01 -2.16
CA TYR A 55 13.70 2.99 -1.35
C TYR A 55 14.95 3.05 -2.24
N ASP A 56 15.88 3.94 -1.92
CA ASP A 56 17.17 4.12 -2.60
C ASP A 56 17.08 4.20 -4.15
N GLY A 57 16.11 4.97 -4.63
CA GLY A 57 15.92 5.21 -6.07
C GLY A 57 15.19 4.09 -6.82
N TRP A 58 14.68 3.07 -6.12
CA TRP A 58 13.89 1.98 -6.68
C TRP A 58 12.48 1.94 -6.09
N TYR A 59 11.51 1.62 -6.93
CA TYR A 59 10.20 1.13 -6.50
C TYR A 59 10.27 -0.39 -6.42
N TYR A 60 9.91 -0.91 -5.26
CA TYR A 60 9.71 -2.33 -5.01
C TYR A 60 8.21 -2.58 -4.95
N TYR A 61 7.71 -3.49 -5.77
CA TYR A 61 6.29 -3.79 -5.89
C TYR A 61 6.04 -5.25 -5.59
N MET A 62 4.93 -5.51 -4.91
CA MET A 62 4.39 -6.83 -4.64
C MET A 62 2.88 -6.85 -4.87
N GLN A 63 2.35 -8.02 -5.14
CA GLN A 63 0.91 -8.25 -5.27
C GLN A 63 0.55 -9.64 -4.77
N GLU A 64 -0.75 -9.89 -4.57
CA GLU A 64 -1.28 -11.20 -4.25
C GLU A 64 -0.84 -12.25 -5.28
N ALA A 65 -0.47 -13.43 -4.78
CA ALA A 65 -0.26 -14.64 -5.56
C ALA A 65 -0.85 -15.85 -4.84
N VAL A 66 -1.17 -16.91 -5.59
CA VAL A 66 -1.88 -18.07 -5.03
C VAL A 66 -0.96 -18.92 -4.15
N ASP A 67 0.26 -19.19 -4.62
CA ASP A 67 1.16 -20.22 -4.08
C ASP A 67 2.61 -19.76 -3.88
N ARG A 68 2.91 -18.51 -4.15
CA ARG A 68 4.26 -17.96 -4.06
C ARG A 68 4.24 -16.46 -3.82
N LEU A 69 5.38 -15.89 -3.43
CA LEU A 69 5.58 -14.44 -3.37
C LEU A 69 6.57 -14.01 -4.45
N GLU A 70 6.22 -12.97 -5.16
CA GLU A 70 7.00 -12.36 -6.22
C GLU A 70 7.33 -10.93 -5.86
N LEU A 71 8.52 -10.47 -6.27
CA LEU A 71 8.99 -9.11 -6.07
C LEU A 71 9.36 -8.50 -7.42
N TRP A 72 8.82 -7.33 -7.71
CA TRP A 72 9.20 -6.49 -8.85
C TRP A 72 10.01 -5.30 -8.37
N ARG A 73 10.92 -4.82 -9.20
CA ARG A 73 11.57 -3.51 -9.02
C ARG A 73 11.66 -2.75 -10.33
N THR A 74 11.51 -1.44 -10.23
CA THR A 74 11.68 -0.50 -11.35
C THR A 74 12.14 0.85 -10.82
N ARG A 75 12.77 1.65 -11.69
CA ARG A 75 13.06 3.05 -11.39
C ARG A 75 11.91 3.99 -11.74
N ASP A 76 10.98 3.51 -12.54
CA ASP A 76 9.78 4.24 -12.95
C ASP A 76 8.54 3.39 -12.69
N ILE A 77 7.75 3.78 -11.67
CA ILE A 77 6.54 3.05 -11.30
C ILE A 77 5.48 3.06 -12.41
N THR A 78 5.56 4.00 -13.36
CA THR A 78 4.64 4.07 -14.50
C THR A 78 4.96 3.03 -15.57
N ASP A 79 6.13 2.39 -15.51
CA ASP A 79 6.58 1.28 -16.37
C ASP A 79 6.67 -0.04 -15.58
N LEU A 80 5.68 -0.32 -14.76
CA LEU A 80 5.64 -1.51 -13.92
C LEU A 80 5.52 -2.81 -14.72
N GLU A 81 4.94 -2.77 -15.91
CA GLU A 81 4.78 -3.94 -16.79
C GLU A 81 6.14 -4.52 -17.25
N HIS A 82 7.16 -3.66 -17.42
CA HIS A 82 8.52 -4.07 -17.80
C HIS A 82 9.49 -4.13 -16.62
N ALA A 83 9.00 -4.05 -15.38
CA ALA A 83 9.82 -4.12 -14.19
C ALA A 83 10.57 -5.44 -14.11
N GLU A 84 11.82 -5.40 -13.64
CA GLU A 84 12.56 -6.61 -13.28
C GLU A 84 11.81 -7.35 -12.16
N HIS A 85 11.66 -8.67 -12.30
CA HIS A 85 10.91 -9.44 -11.31
C HIS A 85 11.52 -10.81 -11.02
N LYS A 86 11.29 -11.32 -9.81
CA LYS A 86 11.66 -12.69 -9.42
C LYS A 86 10.69 -13.27 -8.38
N VAL A 87 10.59 -14.59 -8.37
CA VAL A 87 9.99 -15.33 -7.24
C VAL A 87 10.96 -15.30 -6.06
N ILE A 88 10.52 -14.77 -4.93
CA ILE A 88 11.33 -14.63 -3.72
C ILE A 88 11.03 -15.69 -2.66
N TRP A 89 9.84 -16.31 -2.73
CA TRP A 89 9.42 -17.31 -1.75
C TRP A 89 8.40 -18.29 -2.32
N ILE A 90 8.61 -19.58 -2.04
CA ILE A 90 7.62 -20.63 -2.26
C ILE A 90 7.50 -21.38 -0.93
N PRO A 91 6.34 -21.30 -0.25
CA PRO A 91 6.14 -22.00 1.02
C PRO A 91 6.30 -23.51 0.86
N LYS A 92 6.90 -24.15 1.87
CA LYS A 92 7.08 -25.60 1.91
C LYS A 92 6.23 -26.28 2.99
N ASP A 93 5.78 -25.50 3.96
CA ASP A 93 4.93 -25.98 5.05
C ASP A 93 3.45 -25.83 4.65
N PRO A 94 2.68 -26.94 4.59
CA PRO A 94 1.27 -26.90 4.23
C PRO A 94 0.42 -25.94 5.10
N SER A 95 0.85 -25.66 6.32
CA SER A 95 0.13 -24.73 7.21
C SER A 95 0.10 -23.27 6.74
N ASN A 96 0.94 -22.89 5.75
CA ASN A 96 1.04 -21.54 5.21
C ASN A 96 1.30 -21.50 3.69
N ALA A 97 0.89 -22.56 2.98
CA ALA A 97 1.20 -22.73 1.56
C ALA A 97 0.11 -22.23 0.62
N HIS A 98 -1.01 -21.73 1.15
CA HIS A 98 -2.17 -21.36 0.34
C HIS A 98 -2.62 -19.93 0.64
N HIS A 99 -3.22 -19.28 -0.38
CA HIS A 99 -3.84 -17.97 -0.25
C HIS A 99 -2.90 -16.92 0.34
N LEU A 100 -1.76 -16.67 -0.34
CA LEU A 100 -0.75 -15.71 0.09
C LEU A 100 -1.22 -14.28 -0.22
N TRP A 101 -1.84 -13.63 0.76
CA TRP A 101 -2.52 -12.34 0.60
C TRP A 101 -1.76 -11.16 1.20
N GLY A 102 -1.94 -9.98 0.57
CA GLY A 102 -1.47 -8.70 1.04
C GLY A 102 0.01 -8.65 1.38
N PRO A 103 0.92 -9.09 0.47
CA PRO A 103 2.34 -9.02 0.76
C PRO A 103 2.86 -7.59 0.73
N GLU A 104 3.65 -7.23 1.75
CA GLU A 104 4.31 -5.93 1.86
C GLU A 104 5.81 -6.10 2.15
N ILE A 105 6.67 -5.39 1.41
CA ILE A 105 8.12 -5.39 1.63
C ILE A 105 8.59 -4.11 2.31
N HIS A 106 9.41 -4.25 3.37
CA HIS A 106 9.89 -3.14 4.18
C HIS A 106 11.40 -3.23 4.46
N PRO A 107 12.17 -2.15 4.26
CA PRO A 107 13.55 -2.05 4.74
C PRO A 107 13.54 -1.68 6.23
N ILE A 108 14.08 -2.54 7.10
CA ILE A 108 14.16 -2.31 8.55
C ILE A 108 15.57 -2.65 9.03
N ALA A 109 16.26 -1.67 9.62
CA ALA A 109 17.58 -1.86 10.23
C ALA A 109 18.61 -2.53 9.28
N GLY A 110 18.61 -2.14 7.99
CA GLY A 110 19.54 -2.63 6.97
C GLY A 110 19.24 -4.03 6.43
N LYS A 111 18.08 -4.57 6.72
CA LYS A 111 17.57 -5.83 6.18
C LYS A 111 16.21 -5.60 5.53
N TRP A 112 15.74 -6.59 4.78
CA TRP A 112 14.43 -6.57 4.14
C TRP A 112 13.50 -7.59 4.79
N TYR A 113 12.27 -7.16 5.04
CA TYR A 113 11.22 -8.00 5.61
C TYR A 113 10.02 -7.99 4.69
N VAL A 114 9.44 -9.17 4.44
CA VAL A 114 8.18 -9.31 3.72
C VAL A 114 7.14 -9.86 4.68
N TYR A 115 6.08 -9.09 4.87
CA TYR A 115 4.92 -9.48 5.68
C TYR A 115 3.81 -9.92 4.74
N TYR A 116 3.11 -10.99 5.09
CA TYR A 116 2.01 -11.53 4.28
C TYR A 116 1.08 -12.36 5.14
N ALA A 117 -0.14 -12.61 4.65
CA ALA A 117 -1.06 -13.57 5.22
C ALA A 117 -1.04 -14.87 4.42
N ALA A 118 -1.21 -16.01 5.08
CA ALA A 118 -1.37 -17.29 4.43
C ALA A 118 -2.20 -18.26 5.28
N SER A 119 -2.68 -19.34 4.66
CA SER A 119 -3.49 -20.38 5.31
C SER A 119 -3.05 -21.78 4.88
N ASP A 120 -3.71 -22.81 5.47
CA ASP A 120 -3.57 -24.22 5.19
C ASP A 120 -4.58 -24.74 4.15
N ASP A 121 -4.98 -23.91 3.17
CA ASP A 121 -6.09 -24.11 2.22
C ASP A 121 -7.48 -23.74 2.80
N ASN A 122 -7.67 -23.78 4.12
CA ASN A 122 -8.88 -23.25 4.74
C ASN A 122 -8.71 -21.75 5.02
N MET A 123 -9.45 -20.92 4.30
CA MET A 123 -9.39 -19.46 4.44
C MET A 123 -9.71 -18.95 5.85
N ASP A 124 -10.43 -19.71 6.68
CA ASP A 124 -10.67 -19.37 8.09
C ASP A 124 -9.44 -19.51 8.98
N ASN A 125 -8.35 -20.08 8.48
CA ASN A 125 -7.10 -20.31 9.21
C ASN A 125 -5.99 -19.30 8.84
N HIS A 126 -6.31 -18.21 8.13
CA HIS A 126 -5.31 -17.19 7.81
C HIS A 126 -4.60 -16.65 9.04
N GLN A 127 -3.28 -16.58 8.94
CA GLN A 127 -2.37 -16.01 9.93
C GLN A 127 -1.33 -15.14 9.24
N LEU A 128 -0.67 -14.27 9.99
CA LEU A 128 0.39 -13.42 9.47
C LEU A 128 1.75 -14.11 9.60
N PHE A 129 2.55 -13.97 8.56
CA PHE A 129 3.91 -14.50 8.48
C PHE A 129 4.89 -13.42 8.05
N VAL A 130 6.17 -13.62 8.36
CA VAL A 130 7.24 -12.71 7.98
C VAL A 130 8.47 -13.45 7.49
N LEU A 131 9.01 -12.95 6.38
CA LEU A 131 10.30 -13.36 5.81
C LEU A 131 11.36 -12.30 6.12
N GLU A 132 12.61 -12.70 6.20
CA GLU A 132 13.77 -11.81 6.33
C GLU A 132 14.77 -12.12 5.20
N ASN A 133 15.30 -11.08 4.56
CA ASN A 133 16.49 -11.14 3.71
C ASN A 133 17.55 -10.19 4.28
N SER A 134 18.73 -10.72 4.57
CA SER A 134 19.83 -9.96 5.19
C SER A 134 20.72 -9.23 4.19
N SER A 135 20.47 -9.36 2.88
CA SER A 135 21.21 -8.65 1.84
C SER A 135 20.83 -7.17 1.79
N ALA A 136 21.76 -6.33 1.37
CA ALA A 136 21.49 -4.90 1.19
C ALA A 136 20.48 -4.64 0.06
N ASP A 137 20.52 -5.43 -1.01
CA ASP A 137 19.55 -5.43 -2.10
C ASP A 137 18.61 -6.65 -1.95
N PRO A 138 17.27 -6.47 -1.91
CA PRO A 138 16.32 -7.58 -1.77
C PRO A 138 16.26 -8.50 -3.00
N PHE A 139 16.85 -8.08 -4.13
CA PHE A 139 17.03 -8.92 -5.31
C PHE A 139 18.24 -9.85 -5.19
N GLU A 140 19.12 -9.60 -4.23
CA GLU A 140 20.24 -10.47 -3.88
C GLU A 140 19.89 -11.31 -2.64
N GLY A 141 20.62 -12.42 -2.46
CA GLY A 141 20.40 -13.34 -1.34
C GLY A 141 19.04 -14.04 -1.38
N GLU A 142 18.69 -14.62 -0.25
CA GLU A 142 17.50 -15.44 -0.08
C GLU A 142 16.61 -14.86 1.03
N PHE A 143 15.30 -15.03 0.88
CA PHE A 143 14.34 -14.77 1.95
C PHE A 143 14.16 -16.04 2.80
N GLU A 144 14.20 -15.87 4.10
CA GLU A 144 14.03 -16.94 5.09
C GLU A 144 12.79 -16.68 5.94
N LEU A 145 11.99 -17.72 6.20
CA LEU A 145 10.83 -17.61 7.08
C LEU A 145 11.27 -17.41 8.53
N LYS A 146 10.91 -16.28 9.13
CA LYS A 146 11.12 -16.03 10.57
C LYS A 146 10.02 -16.66 11.41
N GLY A 147 8.86 -16.92 10.80
CA GLY A 147 7.75 -17.60 11.43
C GLY A 147 6.44 -16.83 11.34
N ARG A 148 5.47 -17.32 12.09
CA ARG A 148 4.17 -16.68 12.26
C ARG A 148 4.24 -15.55 13.28
N ILE A 149 3.58 -14.42 12.98
CA ILE A 149 3.37 -13.34 13.94
C ILE A 149 2.13 -13.68 14.77
N SER A 150 2.27 -13.83 16.08
CA SER A 150 1.15 -14.05 16.99
C SER A 150 0.44 -12.72 17.25
N THR A 151 -0.74 -12.52 16.63
CA THR A 151 -1.54 -11.29 16.77
C THR A 151 -2.38 -11.27 18.06
N ASP A 152 -2.65 -12.42 18.64
CA ASP A 152 -3.29 -12.60 19.95
C ASP A 152 -3.09 -14.02 20.49
N LYS A 153 -3.44 -14.22 21.76
CA LYS A 153 -3.29 -15.52 22.45
C LYS A 153 -4.18 -16.65 21.92
N ASN A 154 -5.22 -16.32 21.15
CA ASN A 154 -6.17 -17.28 20.61
C ASN A 154 -5.87 -17.65 19.15
N ASN A 155 -4.86 -17.03 18.53
CA ASN A 155 -4.54 -17.15 17.11
C ASN A 155 -5.77 -16.92 16.23
N ASN A 156 -6.52 -15.85 16.52
CA ASN A 156 -7.62 -15.45 15.68
C ASN A 156 -7.13 -15.09 14.27
N TRP A 157 -8.01 -15.22 13.32
CA TRP A 157 -7.78 -14.91 11.93
C TRP A 157 -7.22 -13.50 11.73
N ALA A 158 -6.21 -13.37 10.87
CA ALA A 158 -5.54 -12.10 10.58
C ALA A 158 -5.00 -12.07 9.15
N ILE A 159 -5.21 -10.93 8.46
CA ILE A 159 -4.73 -10.65 7.10
C ILE A 159 -4.28 -9.19 6.97
N HIS A 160 -3.66 -8.85 5.83
CA HIS A 160 -3.25 -7.49 5.43
C HIS A 160 -2.43 -6.77 6.51
N PRO A 161 -1.25 -7.30 6.86
CA PRO A 161 -0.35 -6.62 7.80
C PRO A 161 0.24 -5.38 7.15
N ASN A 162 0.24 -4.25 7.85
CA ASN A 162 0.96 -3.04 7.45
C ASN A 162 1.90 -2.60 8.56
N VAL A 163 3.20 -2.57 8.28
CA VAL A 163 4.25 -2.26 9.27
C VAL A 163 4.80 -0.87 9.01
N PHE A 164 4.94 -0.07 10.07
CA PHE A 164 5.44 1.29 9.96
C PHE A 164 6.22 1.73 11.20
N GLU A 165 7.09 2.72 11.00
CA GLU A 165 7.80 3.38 12.08
C GLU A 165 7.14 4.73 12.38
N HIS A 166 6.91 4.99 13.68
CA HIS A 166 6.43 6.26 14.17
C HIS A 166 7.14 6.65 15.45
N ARG A 167 7.82 7.81 15.44
CA ARG A 167 8.56 8.39 16.58
C ARG A 167 9.62 7.45 17.20
N GLY A 168 10.31 6.69 16.34
CA GLY A 168 11.36 5.75 16.75
C GLY A 168 10.85 4.40 17.25
N GLU A 169 9.54 4.17 17.19
CA GLU A 169 8.90 2.92 17.57
C GLU A 169 8.25 2.26 16.36
N TRP A 170 8.24 0.93 16.33
CA TRP A 170 7.62 0.16 15.26
C TRP A 170 6.23 -0.33 15.67
N TYR A 171 5.31 -0.24 14.74
CA TYR A 171 3.94 -0.68 14.89
C TYR A 171 3.53 -1.56 13.72
N MET A 172 2.55 -2.42 13.97
CA MET A 172 1.87 -3.18 12.93
C MET A 172 0.36 -2.97 13.07
N THR A 173 -0.31 -2.65 11.96
CA THR A 173 -1.76 -2.73 11.81
C THR A 173 -2.14 -3.93 10.94
N TRP A 174 -3.32 -4.47 11.13
CA TRP A 174 -3.83 -5.58 10.33
C TRP A 174 -5.35 -5.66 10.38
N SER A 175 -5.93 -6.42 9.47
CA SER A 175 -7.33 -6.82 9.54
C SER A 175 -7.48 -8.16 10.25
N GLY A 176 -8.40 -8.26 11.19
CA GLY A 176 -8.55 -9.48 12.00
C GLY A 176 -9.94 -9.66 12.58
N TRP A 177 -10.23 -10.88 13.05
CA TRP A 177 -11.45 -11.17 13.78
C TRP A 177 -11.27 -10.96 15.27
N GLN A 178 -12.37 -10.58 15.95
CA GLN A 178 -12.39 -10.50 17.41
C GLN A 178 -12.35 -11.90 18.06
N SER A 179 -13.00 -12.87 17.41
CA SER A 179 -13.02 -14.28 17.80
C SER A 179 -13.19 -15.15 16.56
N ARG A 180 -13.11 -16.48 16.72
CA ARG A 180 -13.41 -17.40 15.62
C ARG A 180 -14.83 -17.17 15.11
N ARG A 181 -14.99 -17.39 13.81
CA ARG A 181 -16.27 -17.26 13.10
C ARG A 181 -17.36 -18.11 13.77
N VAL A 182 -18.55 -17.51 13.89
CA VAL A 182 -19.77 -18.21 14.30
C VAL A 182 -20.83 -18.07 13.22
N SER A 183 -21.72 -17.07 13.29
CA SER A 183 -22.78 -16.84 12.31
C SER A 183 -22.60 -15.52 11.54
N THR A 184 -22.07 -14.53 12.21
CA THR A 184 -21.76 -13.21 11.67
C THR A 184 -20.42 -12.78 12.22
N GLU A 185 -19.56 -12.26 11.38
CA GLU A 185 -18.26 -11.80 11.79
C GLU A 185 -17.98 -10.40 11.31
N HIS A 186 -17.09 -9.74 12.04
CA HIS A 186 -16.55 -8.47 11.65
C HIS A 186 -15.06 -8.64 11.42
N GLN A 187 -14.60 -8.22 10.25
CA GLN A 187 -13.17 -7.94 10.01
C GLN A 187 -12.93 -6.53 10.56
N CYS A 188 -12.02 -6.42 11.48
CA CYS A 188 -11.74 -5.20 12.25
C CYS A 188 -10.28 -4.80 12.06
N ILE A 189 -9.98 -3.50 12.17
CA ILE A 189 -8.61 -3.01 12.15
C ILE A 189 -8.04 -3.03 13.57
N TYR A 190 -6.89 -3.66 13.72
CA TYR A 190 -6.11 -3.70 14.95
C TYR A 190 -4.77 -3.01 14.77
N ILE A 191 -4.17 -2.60 15.90
CA ILE A 191 -2.80 -2.11 16.01
C ILE A 191 -2.12 -2.79 17.19
N ALA A 192 -0.81 -2.99 17.08
CA ALA A 192 0.06 -3.33 18.20
C ALA A 192 1.46 -2.74 17.99
N LYS A 193 2.17 -2.47 19.10
CA LYS A 193 3.59 -2.12 19.09
C LYS A 193 4.42 -3.38 18.83
N MET A 194 5.48 -3.23 18.07
CA MET A 194 6.40 -4.32 17.74
C MET A 194 7.65 -4.25 18.63
N LYS A 195 8.09 -5.40 19.14
CA LYS A 195 9.35 -5.57 19.84
C LYS A 195 10.53 -5.69 18.86
N ASN A 196 10.30 -6.34 17.77
CA ASN A 196 11.23 -6.58 16.67
C ASN A 196 10.42 -6.91 15.41
N PRO A 197 11.00 -7.04 14.22
CA PRO A 197 10.24 -7.23 12.97
C PRO A 197 9.33 -8.46 12.89
N TRP A 198 9.39 -9.40 13.82
CA TRP A 198 8.59 -10.64 13.82
C TRP A 198 7.83 -10.91 15.12
N THR A 199 7.86 -9.97 16.10
CA THR A 199 7.22 -10.16 17.40
C THR A 199 6.53 -8.89 17.86
N LEU A 200 5.27 -8.99 18.27
CA LEU A 200 4.56 -7.90 18.91
C LEU A 200 4.99 -7.77 20.37
N GLU A 201 5.05 -6.54 20.87
CA GLU A 201 5.37 -6.20 22.26
C GLU A 201 4.10 -6.00 23.09
N SER A 202 3.11 -5.32 22.53
CA SER A 202 1.85 -5.04 23.20
C SER A 202 0.76 -6.06 22.82
N ASP A 203 -0.28 -6.13 23.65
CA ASP A 203 -1.55 -6.69 23.22
C ASP A 203 -2.12 -5.88 22.03
N ARG A 204 -2.96 -6.52 21.24
CA ARG A 204 -3.66 -5.85 20.14
C ARG A 204 -4.71 -4.87 20.66
N VAL A 205 -4.79 -3.72 20.04
CA VAL A 205 -5.80 -2.69 20.28
C VAL A 205 -6.74 -2.62 19.09
N LEU A 206 -8.05 -2.60 19.34
CA LEU A 206 -9.07 -2.44 18.30
C LEU A 206 -9.19 -0.96 17.93
N LEU A 207 -8.88 -0.61 16.68
CA LEU A 207 -9.00 0.76 16.17
C LEU A 207 -10.30 1.00 15.40
N SER A 208 -10.76 0.04 14.63
CA SER A 208 -11.98 0.17 13.83
C SER A 208 -12.71 -1.17 13.71
N LYS A 209 -14.02 -1.10 13.82
CA LYS A 209 -14.94 -2.17 13.42
C LYS A 209 -15.98 -1.58 12.45
N PRO A 210 -16.63 -2.38 11.60
CA PRO A 210 -17.69 -1.92 10.72
C PRO A 210 -18.89 -1.41 11.53
N GLU A 211 -19.09 -0.10 11.55
CA GLU A 211 -20.15 0.58 12.32
C GLU A 211 -21.16 1.29 11.43
N PHE A 212 -20.65 1.96 10.37
CA PHE A 212 -21.49 2.72 9.45
C PHE A 212 -22.14 1.81 8.42
N GLU A 213 -23.28 2.24 7.91
CA GLU A 213 -24.04 1.46 6.92
C GLU A 213 -23.20 1.20 5.65
N TRP A 214 -22.42 2.17 5.21
CA TRP A 214 -21.54 2.03 4.05
C TRP A 214 -20.38 1.04 4.28
N GLU A 215 -20.02 0.70 5.49
CA GLU A 215 -19.01 -0.31 5.82
C GLU A 215 -19.58 -1.74 5.90
N ARG A 216 -20.89 -1.87 5.85
CA ARG A 216 -21.62 -3.10 6.17
C ARG A 216 -22.34 -3.71 4.97
N GLN A 217 -21.96 -3.31 3.77
CA GLN A 217 -22.53 -3.84 2.55
C GLN A 217 -21.86 -5.17 2.18
N TRP A 218 -22.67 -6.23 2.01
CA TRP A 218 -22.22 -7.58 1.69
C TRP A 218 -23.08 -8.27 0.63
N ILE A 219 -24.14 -7.61 0.16
CA ILE A 219 -25.06 -8.05 -0.89
C ILE A 219 -25.04 -6.99 -1.98
N ASN A 220 -24.85 -7.41 -3.23
CA ASN A 220 -25.00 -6.53 -4.37
C ASN A 220 -26.49 -6.15 -4.64
N PRO A 221 -26.76 -5.05 -5.36
CA PRO A 221 -28.13 -4.64 -5.71
C PRO A 221 -28.92 -5.70 -6.49
N ASP A 222 -28.23 -6.58 -7.23
CA ASP A 222 -28.84 -7.73 -7.96
C ASP A 222 -29.17 -8.93 -7.03
N GLY A 223 -28.89 -8.81 -5.73
CA GLY A 223 -29.12 -9.86 -4.74
C GLY A 223 -28.00 -10.91 -4.66
N SER A 224 -26.93 -10.80 -5.46
CA SER A 224 -25.77 -11.69 -5.34
C SER A 224 -25.03 -11.43 -4.03
N LYS A 225 -24.57 -12.51 -3.37
CA LYS A 225 -23.92 -12.46 -2.07
C LYS A 225 -23.03 -13.67 -1.84
N THR A 226 -22.13 -13.58 -0.85
CA THR A 226 -21.44 -14.73 -0.31
C THR A 226 -22.36 -15.53 0.64
N ALA A 227 -21.91 -16.70 1.05
CA ALA A 227 -22.69 -17.60 1.93
C ALA A 227 -22.94 -17.00 3.33
N TYR A 228 -22.14 -16.04 3.78
CA TYR A 228 -22.18 -15.48 5.14
C TYR A 228 -22.32 -13.97 5.12
N THR A 229 -22.96 -13.43 6.17
CA THR A 229 -22.91 -12.00 6.47
C THR A 229 -21.53 -11.67 7.01
N ILE A 230 -20.77 -10.88 6.26
CA ILE A 230 -19.43 -10.42 6.63
C ILE A 230 -19.41 -8.90 6.52
N TYR A 231 -19.13 -8.24 7.63
CA TYR A 231 -18.90 -6.79 7.65
C TYR A 231 -17.41 -6.52 7.72
N VAL A 232 -16.91 -5.64 6.85
CA VAL A 232 -15.48 -5.56 6.54
C VAL A 232 -14.92 -4.17 6.80
N ASN A 233 -13.86 -4.12 7.62
CA ASN A 233 -12.80 -3.13 7.56
C ASN A 233 -11.48 -3.89 7.34
N GLU A 234 -10.79 -3.63 6.24
CA GLU A 234 -9.58 -4.38 5.87
C GLU A 234 -8.50 -3.53 5.20
N SER A 235 -7.35 -4.12 4.94
CA SER A 235 -6.21 -3.50 4.24
C SER A 235 -5.79 -2.14 4.83
N PRO A 236 -5.49 -2.05 6.15
CA PRO A 236 -5.06 -0.81 6.76
C PRO A 236 -3.72 -0.35 6.17
N GLN A 237 -3.60 0.96 5.88
CA GLN A 237 -2.39 1.58 5.34
C GLN A 237 -2.08 2.86 6.09
N PHE A 238 -0.89 2.94 6.66
CA PHE A 238 -0.43 4.08 7.45
C PHE A 238 0.16 5.19 6.58
N TYR A 239 -0.22 6.44 6.87
CA TYR A 239 0.33 7.63 6.24
C TYR A 239 0.56 8.76 7.24
N LYS A 240 1.55 9.60 6.97
CA LYS A 240 1.81 10.87 7.69
C LYS A 240 1.40 12.05 6.83
N SER A 241 0.83 13.11 7.45
CA SER A 241 0.62 14.38 6.77
C SER A 241 1.96 14.99 6.31
N ARG A 242 1.94 15.81 5.27
CA ARG A 242 3.16 16.53 4.82
C ARG A 242 3.75 17.43 5.91
N LYS A 243 2.92 17.94 6.83
CA LYS A 243 3.35 18.79 7.95
C LYS A 243 3.89 17.95 9.12
N GLY A 244 3.63 16.65 9.14
CA GLY A 244 4.01 15.77 10.23
C GLY A 244 3.17 15.93 11.49
N ASP A 245 2.07 16.69 11.45
CA ASP A 245 1.19 17.00 12.59
C ASP A 245 0.04 15.98 12.76
N LYS A 246 -0.30 15.26 11.68
CA LYS A 246 -1.35 14.23 11.65
C LYS A 246 -0.83 12.93 11.09
N ILE A 247 -1.45 11.85 11.51
CA ILE A 247 -1.29 10.51 10.98
C ILE A 247 -2.64 9.94 10.60
N PHE A 248 -2.61 9.03 9.64
CA PHE A 248 -3.80 8.41 9.06
C PHE A 248 -3.59 6.91 8.93
N ILE A 249 -4.67 6.16 9.09
CA ILE A 249 -4.79 4.77 8.63
C ILE A 249 -5.96 4.75 7.66
N PHE A 250 -5.66 4.61 6.37
CA PHE A 250 -6.69 4.33 5.38
C PHE A 250 -7.00 2.84 5.42
N TYR A 251 -8.26 2.48 5.23
CA TYR A 251 -8.70 1.10 5.21
C TYR A 251 -9.81 0.92 4.17
N SER A 252 -9.98 -0.28 3.68
CA SER A 252 -11.09 -0.64 2.81
C SER A 252 -12.26 -1.15 3.63
N ALA A 253 -13.47 -0.89 3.16
CA ALA A 253 -14.70 -1.29 3.84
C ALA A 253 -15.76 -1.82 2.89
N SER A 254 -16.69 -2.61 3.41
CA SER A 254 -17.63 -3.45 2.69
C SER A 254 -16.96 -4.65 1.99
N GLY A 255 -17.73 -5.60 1.47
CA GLY A 255 -17.18 -6.76 0.79
C GLY A 255 -16.54 -6.41 -0.54
N THR A 256 -15.30 -6.88 -0.79
CA THR A 256 -14.60 -6.70 -2.08
C THR A 256 -15.35 -7.29 -3.27
N TRP A 257 -16.23 -8.24 -3.01
CA TRP A 257 -17.12 -8.89 -3.99
C TRP A 257 -18.36 -8.06 -4.31
N THR A 258 -18.49 -6.85 -3.75
CA THR A 258 -19.63 -5.95 -3.98
C THR A 258 -19.21 -4.69 -4.71
N CYS A 259 -20.17 -4.01 -5.34
CA CYS A 259 -19.96 -2.68 -5.93
C CYS A 259 -19.89 -1.55 -4.87
N PHE A 260 -19.99 -1.87 -3.59
CA PHE A 260 -19.95 -0.93 -2.47
C PHE A 260 -18.57 -0.83 -1.78
N TYR A 261 -17.57 -1.54 -2.29
CA TYR A 261 -16.22 -1.49 -1.74
C TYR A 261 -15.69 -0.05 -1.75
N ALA A 262 -15.36 0.48 -0.59
CA ALA A 262 -15.07 1.90 -0.39
C ALA A 262 -13.88 2.08 0.56
N VAL A 263 -13.32 3.28 0.59
CA VAL A 263 -12.19 3.63 1.45
C VAL A 263 -12.67 4.47 2.65
N GLY A 264 -12.32 4.02 3.84
CA GLY A 264 -12.45 4.77 5.10
C GLY A 264 -11.11 5.27 5.61
N MET A 265 -11.16 6.10 6.65
CA MET A 265 -9.98 6.72 7.24
C MET A 265 -10.11 6.85 8.74
N LEU A 266 -9.04 6.48 9.46
CA LEU A 266 -8.80 6.87 10.83
C LEU A 266 -7.74 7.98 10.83
N MET A 267 -7.92 8.97 11.70
CA MET A 267 -7.01 10.09 11.86
C MET A 267 -6.69 10.32 13.32
N ALA A 268 -5.41 10.59 13.62
CA ALA A 268 -4.97 11.01 14.95
C ALA A 268 -3.93 12.13 14.86
N ASP A 269 -3.70 12.83 15.97
CA ASP A 269 -2.56 13.73 16.10
C ASP A 269 -1.26 12.92 16.14
N ALA A 270 -0.19 13.41 15.50
CA ALA A 270 1.05 12.69 15.39
C ALA A 270 1.80 12.51 16.73
N ASP A 271 1.43 13.26 17.77
CA ASP A 271 1.98 13.14 19.12
C ASP A 271 1.10 12.33 20.08
N SER A 272 -0.06 11.83 19.60
CA SER A 272 -0.96 10.96 20.36
C SER A 272 -0.36 9.59 20.67
N ASP A 273 -0.89 8.92 21.68
CA ASP A 273 -0.67 7.50 21.89
C ASP A 273 -1.46 6.68 20.85
N LEU A 274 -0.75 5.96 19.99
CA LEU A 274 -1.36 5.17 18.93
C LEU A 274 -2.10 3.93 19.44
N LEU A 275 -1.77 3.49 20.67
CA LEU A 275 -2.42 2.35 21.33
C LEU A 275 -3.64 2.76 22.15
N ASP A 276 -3.95 4.06 22.24
CA ASP A 276 -5.19 4.55 22.82
C ASP A 276 -6.25 4.69 21.71
N PRO A 277 -7.35 3.89 21.70
CA PRO A 277 -8.41 4.00 20.71
C PRO A 277 -9.04 5.40 20.66
N ASP A 278 -9.09 6.12 21.78
CA ASP A 278 -9.69 7.44 21.88
C ASP A 278 -8.84 8.53 21.19
N SER A 279 -7.58 8.22 20.85
CA SER A 279 -6.73 9.08 20.01
C SER A 279 -7.18 9.16 18.56
N TRP A 280 -7.99 8.21 18.10
CA TRP A 280 -8.35 8.06 16.70
C TRP A 280 -9.76 8.55 16.41
N THR A 281 -9.89 9.38 15.39
CA THR A 281 -11.18 9.81 14.83
C THR A 281 -11.43 9.07 13.52
N LYS A 282 -12.57 8.38 13.45
CA LYS A 282 -13.01 7.67 12.25
C LYS A 282 -13.80 8.62 11.34
N SER A 283 -13.49 8.65 10.04
CA SER A 283 -14.28 9.41 9.07
C SER A 283 -15.65 8.78 8.86
N THR A 284 -16.67 9.62 8.74
CA THR A 284 -18.06 9.23 8.46
C THR A 284 -18.40 9.40 6.99
#